data_8d23ec7b55b5766f6b62de173046b2bd
#
_entry.id   8d23ec7b55b5766f6b62de173046b2bd
#
_cell.length_a   1.000
_cell.length_b   1.000
_cell.length_c   1.000
_cell.angle_alpha   90.00
_cell.angle_beta   90.00
_cell.angle_gamma   90.00
#
_symmetry.space_group_name_H-M   'P 1'
#
loop_
_entity.id
_entity.type
_entity.pdbx_description
1 polymer ?
#
loop_
_entity_poly.entity_id
_entity_poly.type
_entity_poly.pdbx_seq_one_letter_code
_entity_poly.pdbx_strand_id
1 'polypeptide(L)'
;TAGMVQQQSVRVFRAGHFLAQSQGYNVALGAEAFAKQILFQDLKTDRENNEQVDSTDEVWWKHSAVLPLDDGGVAEVQIDDLSGRINLNNLVTPTGQVDQTTRERLMRLLMVLGITDVHVDSFVDWVDPDEEPISAYGAEDGQYLMKSPAYRAANQPFTSVSELRLIEGMTEEIYQALRPHVAALP
;
A
#
# COMPACT_ATOMS: atom_id res chain seq x y z
N THR A 1 -42.39 3.81 -21.91
CA THR A 1 -41.49 4.23 -23.00
C THR A 1 -40.26 4.99 -22.46
N ALA A 2 -40.41 6.08 -21.69
CA ALA A 2 -39.29 6.83 -21.11
C ALA A 2 -38.45 5.97 -20.12
N GLY A 3 -39.11 5.20 -19.26
CA GLY A 3 -38.41 4.31 -18.29
C GLY A 3 -37.60 3.19 -18.93
N MET A 4 -38.04 2.67 -20.10
CA MET A 4 -37.23 1.64 -20.82
C MET A 4 -35.97 2.23 -21.42
N VAL A 5 -36.01 3.43 -21.98
CA VAL A 5 -34.83 4.13 -22.52
C VAL A 5 -33.83 4.43 -21.42
N GLN A 6 -34.32 4.89 -20.25
CA GLN A 6 -33.45 5.16 -19.11
C GLN A 6 -32.77 3.89 -18.55
N GLN A 7 -33.50 2.78 -18.44
CA GLN A 7 -32.94 1.49 -18.05
C GLN A 7 -31.91 0.96 -19.06
N GLN A 8 -32.18 1.15 -20.35
CA GLN A 8 -31.24 0.73 -21.40
C GLN A 8 -29.96 1.54 -21.36
N SER A 9 -30.04 2.87 -21.16
CA SER A 9 -28.87 3.73 -20.99
C SER A 9 -28.00 3.30 -19.80
N VAL A 10 -28.62 3.03 -18.64
CA VAL A 10 -27.90 2.57 -17.45
C VAL A 10 -27.19 1.23 -17.69
N ARG A 11 -27.84 0.31 -18.44
CA ARG A 11 -27.20 -0.99 -18.79
C ARG A 11 -26.01 -0.81 -19.72
N VAL A 12 -26.09 0.07 -20.69
CA VAL A 12 -25.01 0.38 -21.62
C VAL A 12 -23.82 1.01 -20.87
N PHE A 13 -24.09 1.97 -19.98
CA PHE A 13 -23.05 2.57 -19.14
C PHE A 13 -22.36 1.55 -18.22
N ARG A 14 -23.13 0.66 -17.58
CA ARG A 14 -22.58 -0.40 -16.73
C ARG A 14 -21.72 -1.38 -17.54
N ALA A 15 -22.19 -1.78 -18.71
CA ALA A 15 -21.42 -2.66 -19.59
C ALA A 15 -20.12 -1.99 -20.07
N GLY A 16 -20.17 -0.70 -20.43
CA GLY A 16 -18.99 0.08 -20.79
C GLY A 16 -17.98 0.18 -19.64
N HIS A 17 -18.44 0.47 -18.42
CA HIS A 17 -17.56 0.47 -17.24
C HIS A 17 -16.93 -0.89 -16.95
N PHE A 18 -17.70 -1.96 -17.04
CA PHE A 18 -17.19 -3.31 -16.83
C PHE A 18 -16.12 -3.68 -17.87
N LEU A 19 -16.34 -3.35 -19.14
CA LEU A 19 -15.36 -3.58 -20.20
C LEU A 19 -14.08 -2.76 -19.97
N ALA A 20 -14.21 -1.47 -19.65
CA ALA A 20 -13.06 -0.61 -19.38
C ALA A 20 -12.25 -1.10 -18.15
N GLN A 21 -12.93 -1.53 -17.10
CA GLN A 21 -12.29 -2.10 -15.92
C GLN A 21 -11.57 -3.42 -16.24
N SER A 22 -12.20 -4.29 -17.03
CA SER A 22 -11.59 -5.56 -17.47
C SER A 22 -10.37 -5.32 -18.36
N GLN A 23 -10.44 -4.36 -19.28
CA GLN A 23 -9.30 -3.96 -20.12
C GLN A 23 -8.18 -3.39 -19.27
N GLY A 24 -8.48 -2.46 -18.35
CA GLY A 24 -7.50 -1.89 -17.43
C GLY A 24 -6.79 -2.96 -16.59
N TYR A 25 -7.53 -3.94 -16.09
CA TYR A 25 -6.96 -5.07 -15.36
C TYR A 25 -5.99 -5.90 -16.21
N ASN A 26 -6.37 -6.24 -17.45
CA ASN A 26 -5.50 -6.99 -18.34
C ASN A 26 -4.24 -6.20 -18.73
N VAL A 27 -4.36 -4.89 -18.91
CA VAL A 27 -3.22 -3.98 -19.15
C VAL A 27 -2.28 -3.99 -17.93
N ALA A 28 -2.83 -3.92 -16.72
CA ALA A 28 -2.04 -3.98 -15.49
C ALA A 28 -1.29 -5.31 -15.34
N LEU A 29 -1.92 -6.44 -15.65
CA LEU A 29 -1.25 -7.76 -15.67
C LEU A 29 -0.13 -7.82 -16.71
N GLY A 30 -0.35 -7.24 -17.90
CA GLY A 30 0.68 -7.14 -18.94
C GLY A 30 1.85 -6.27 -18.49
N ALA A 31 1.56 -5.15 -17.84
CA ALA A 31 2.56 -4.24 -17.27
C ALA A 31 3.38 -4.91 -16.15
N GLU A 32 2.73 -5.67 -15.27
CA GLU A 32 3.41 -6.48 -14.25
C GLU A 32 4.36 -7.53 -14.88
N ALA A 33 3.89 -8.25 -15.90
CA ALA A 33 4.73 -9.23 -16.61
C ALA A 33 5.94 -8.56 -17.28
N PHE A 34 5.76 -7.36 -17.82
CA PHE A 34 6.84 -6.56 -18.39
C PHE A 34 7.83 -6.09 -17.33
N ALA A 35 7.36 -5.61 -16.17
CA ALA A 35 8.22 -5.25 -15.05
C ALA A 35 9.07 -6.43 -14.57
N LYS A 36 8.47 -7.61 -14.44
CA LYS A 36 9.20 -8.85 -14.12
C LYS A 36 10.29 -9.17 -15.13
N GLN A 37 10.05 -8.92 -16.42
CA GLN A 37 11.04 -9.13 -17.47
C GLN A 37 12.21 -8.13 -17.36
N ILE A 38 11.94 -6.88 -17.00
CA ILE A 38 12.98 -5.87 -16.74
C ILE A 38 13.88 -6.35 -15.61
N LEU A 39 13.32 -6.68 -14.45
CA LEU A 39 14.09 -7.15 -13.28
C LEU A 39 14.84 -8.46 -13.57
N PHE A 40 14.27 -9.36 -14.37
CA PHE A 40 14.96 -10.59 -14.75
C PHE A 40 16.17 -10.30 -15.67
N GLN A 41 16.04 -9.35 -16.58
CA GLN A 41 17.15 -8.96 -17.46
C GLN A 41 18.25 -8.25 -16.66
N ASP A 42 17.89 -7.43 -15.71
CA ASP A 42 18.77 -6.75 -14.78
C ASP A 42 19.58 -7.77 -13.97
N LEU A 43 18.92 -8.68 -13.27
CA LEU A 43 19.55 -9.78 -12.53
C LEU A 43 20.53 -10.58 -13.38
N LYS A 44 20.24 -10.78 -14.68
CA LYS A 44 21.13 -11.48 -15.58
C LYS A 44 22.38 -10.68 -15.88
N THR A 45 22.23 -9.37 -16.09
CA THR A 45 23.34 -8.43 -16.34
C THR A 45 24.25 -8.34 -15.11
N ASP A 46 23.68 -8.26 -13.93
CA ASP A 46 24.40 -8.21 -12.66
C ASP A 46 25.24 -9.46 -12.44
N ARG A 47 24.69 -10.64 -12.74
CA ARG A 47 25.43 -11.89 -12.67
C ARG A 47 26.60 -11.94 -13.65
N GLU A 48 26.44 -11.41 -14.85
CA GLU A 48 27.52 -11.32 -15.85
C GLU A 48 28.60 -10.34 -15.41
N ASN A 49 28.22 -9.24 -14.72
CA ASN A 49 29.15 -8.23 -14.19
C ASN A 49 29.70 -8.57 -12.80
N ASN A 50 29.23 -9.66 -12.18
CA ASN A 50 29.54 -10.03 -10.80
C ASN A 50 29.10 -8.96 -9.77
N GLU A 51 28.04 -8.23 -10.07
CA GLU A 51 27.35 -7.31 -9.18
C GLU A 51 26.30 -8.10 -8.39
N GLN A 52 26.07 -7.73 -7.11
CA GLN A 52 25.15 -8.46 -6.22
C GLN A 52 24.23 -7.49 -5.42
N VAL A 53 24.13 -6.27 -5.85
CA VAL A 53 23.42 -5.22 -5.11
C VAL A 53 22.57 -4.41 -6.06
N ASP A 54 21.26 -4.48 -5.85
CA ASP A 54 20.33 -3.54 -6.46
C ASP A 54 20.54 -2.13 -5.89
N SER A 55 20.54 -1.12 -6.73
CA SER A 55 20.80 0.25 -6.36
C SER A 55 19.85 1.25 -7.03
N THR A 56 19.75 2.44 -6.44
CA THR A 56 19.00 3.56 -7.02
C THR A 56 19.64 4.13 -8.29
N ASP A 57 20.83 3.62 -8.67
CA ASP A 57 21.54 4.02 -9.89
C ASP A 57 21.14 3.22 -11.12
N GLU A 58 20.39 2.18 -10.95
CA GLU A 58 19.97 1.28 -12.01
C GLU A 58 18.87 1.85 -12.92
N VAL A 59 18.79 1.31 -14.13
CA VAL A 59 17.88 1.83 -15.16
C VAL A 59 16.42 1.62 -14.77
N TRP A 60 16.11 0.49 -14.15
CA TRP A 60 14.74 0.16 -13.73
C TRP A 60 14.24 1.06 -12.60
N TRP A 61 15.14 1.60 -11.77
CA TRP A 61 14.80 2.56 -10.72
C TRP A 61 14.61 3.98 -11.26
N LYS A 62 15.51 4.42 -12.15
CA LYS A 62 15.55 5.81 -12.65
C LYS A 62 14.48 6.13 -13.68
N HIS A 63 13.98 5.12 -14.37
CA HIS A 63 13.11 5.33 -15.53
C HIS A 63 11.85 4.49 -15.44
N SER A 64 10.68 5.16 -15.47
CA SER A 64 9.43 4.47 -15.76
C SER A 64 9.40 4.01 -17.21
N ALA A 65 8.90 2.80 -17.44
CA ALA A 65 8.68 2.28 -18.77
C ALA A 65 7.29 2.69 -19.26
N VAL A 66 7.23 3.22 -20.48
CA VAL A 66 5.96 3.61 -21.13
C VAL A 66 5.63 2.58 -22.22
N LEU A 67 4.50 1.90 -22.04
CA LEU A 67 3.99 0.88 -22.97
C LEU A 67 2.84 1.49 -23.77
N PRO A 68 2.97 1.61 -25.12
CA PRO A 68 1.85 2.03 -25.94
C PRO A 68 0.80 0.91 -26.00
N LEU A 69 -0.48 1.29 -25.97
CA LEU A 69 -1.62 0.38 -26.11
C LEU A 69 -2.23 0.50 -27.49
N ASP A 70 -2.81 -0.60 -27.99
CA ASP A 70 -3.37 -0.69 -29.34
C ASP A 70 -4.53 0.29 -29.60
N ASP A 71 -5.22 0.72 -28.53
CA ASP A 71 -6.33 1.67 -28.58
C ASP A 71 -5.86 3.15 -28.52
N GLY A 72 -4.55 3.39 -28.58
CA GLY A 72 -3.93 4.72 -28.54
C GLY A 72 -3.67 5.26 -27.13
N GLY A 73 -3.92 4.47 -26.08
CA GLY A 73 -3.54 4.77 -24.72
C GLY A 73 -2.08 4.44 -24.44
N VAL A 74 -1.65 4.73 -23.19
CA VAL A 74 -0.33 4.34 -22.68
C VAL A 74 -0.47 3.74 -21.27
N ALA A 75 0.35 2.74 -20.96
CA ALA A 75 0.56 2.28 -19.60
C ALA A 75 1.95 2.70 -19.15
N GLU A 76 2.03 3.39 -18.02
CA GLU A 76 3.29 3.74 -17.37
C GLU A 76 3.58 2.71 -16.28
N VAL A 77 4.77 2.16 -16.30
CA VAL A 77 5.25 1.14 -15.35
C VAL A 77 6.39 1.72 -14.56
N GLN A 78 6.21 1.83 -13.26
CA GLN A 78 7.25 2.19 -12.30
C GLN A 78 7.52 1.00 -11.39
N ILE A 79 8.79 0.77 -11.09
CA ILE A 79 9.24 -0.29 -10.17
C ILE A 79 9.85 0.40 -8.95
N ASP A 80 9.38 0.04 -7.77
CA ASP A 80 9.89 0.56 -6.49
C ASP A 80 10.37 -0.60 -5.62
N ASP A 81 11.59 -0.49 -5.08
CA ASP A 81 12.09 -1.42 -4.06
C ASP A 81 11.44 -1.13 -2.71
N LEU A 82 10.83 -2.14 -2.13
CA LEU A 82 10.18 -2.06 -0.82
C LEU A 82 11.06 -2.63 0.31
N SER A 83 12.23 -3.20 0.02
CA SER A 83 13.09 -3.84 1.01
C SER A 83 13.67 -2.85 2.03
N GLY A 84 13.85 -1.60 1.63
CA GLY A 84 14.27 -0.50 2.49
C GLY A 84 13.18 0.09 3.38
N ARG A 85 11.92 -0.36 3.27
CA ARG A 85 10.77 0.17 4.02
C ARG A 85 10.45 -0.70 5.24
N ILE A 86 9.87 -0.09 6.26
CA ILE A 86 9.36 -0.85 7.41
C ILE A 86 8.06 -1.54 6.99
N ASN A 87 8.04 -2.88 7.01
CA ASN A 87 6.80 -3.61 6.81
C ASN A 87 5.94 -3.51 8.07
N LEU A 88 4.78 -2.84 7.96
CA LEU A 88 3.85 -2.63 9.07
C LEU A 88 3.26 -3.95 9.58
N ASN A 89 3.12 -4.95 8.72
CA ASN A 89 2.61 -6.26 9.10
C ASN A 89 3.57 -7.07 9.98
N ASN A 90 4.84 -6.61 10.09
CA ASN A 90 5.79 -7.19 11.04
C ASN A 90 5.67 -6.61 12.45
N LEU A 91 4.75 -5.66 12.71
CA LEU A 91 4.49 -5.13 14.06
C LEU A 91 3.96 -6.21 15.00
N VAL A 92 3.18 -7.14 14.46
CA VAL A 92 2.61 -8.27 15.20
C VAL A 92 3.02 -9.57 14.53
N THR A 93 3.47 -10.53 15.34
CA THR A 93 3.86 -11.86 14.86
C THR A 93 2.63 -12.68 14.47
N PRO A 94 2.77 -13.77 13.69
CA PRO A 94 1.65 -14.67 13.39
C PRO A 94 0.98 -15.29 14.63
N THR A 95 1.62 -15.20 15.80
CA THR A 95 1.07 -15.67 17.08
C THR A 95 0.37 -14.57 17.87
N GLY A 96 0.18 -13.38 17.30
CA GLY A 96 -0.48 -12.24 17.93
C GLY A 96 0.40 -11.46 18.92
N GLN A 97 1.71 -11.68 18.92
CA GLN A 97 2.63 -11.00 19.83
C GLN A 97 3.29 -9.81 19.15
N VAL A 98 3.48 -8.72 19.88
CA VAL A 98 4.18 -7.52 19.36
C VAL A 98 5.64 -7.82 19.09
N ASP A 99 6.12 -7.53 17.87
CA ASP A 99 7.54 -7.52 17.56
C ASP A 99 8.18 -6.21 18.01
N GLN A 100 8.94 -6.28 19.08
CA GLN A 100 9.56 -5.12 19.70
C GLN A 100 10.57 -4.44 18.78
N THR A 101 11.24 -5.20 17.92
CA THR A 101 12.24 -4.67 16.98
C THR A 101 11.56 -3.76 15.95
N THR A 102 10.50 -4.22 15.33
CA THR A 102 9.73 -3.45 14.34
C THR A 102 9.04 -2.25 15.00
N ARG A 103 8.46 -2.44 16.19
CA ARG A 103 7.86 -1.37 16.99
C ARG A 103 8.88 -0.25 17.29
N GLU A 104 10.08 -0.58 17.74
CA GLU A 104 11.13 0.41 18.00
C GLU A 104 11.61 1.11 16.71
N ARG A 105 11.71 0.40 15.60
CA ARG A 105 12.08 1.00 14.30
C ARG A 105 11.03 2.02 13.87
N LEU A 106 9.74 1.69 13.96
CA LEU A 106 8.66 2.60 13.61
C LEU A 106 8.64 3.81 14.56
N MET A 107 8.82 3.60 15.88
CA MET A 107 8.91 4.68 16.84
C MET A 107 10.06 5.66 16.52
N ARG A 108 11.24 5.14 16.16
CA ARG A 108 12.38 5.96 15.73
C ARG A 108 12.09 6.73 14.46
N LEU A 109 11.39 6.09 13.49
CA LEU A 109 10.98 6.75 12.26
C LEU A 109 10.03 7.92 12.55
N LEU A 110 9.01 7.73 13.39
CA LEU A 110 8.11 8.81 13.80
C LEU A 110 8.88 9.97 14.45
N MET A 111 9.84 9.67 15.32
CA MET A 111 10.70 10.69 15.96
C MET A 111 11.56 11.45 14.93
N VAL A 112 12.18 10.76 13.98
CA VAL A 112 13.02 11.38 12.92
C VAL A 112 12.18 12.28 12.02
N LEU A 113 10.94 11.89 11.72
CA LEU A 113 10.00 12.69 10.95
C LEU A 113 9.32 13.82 11.74
N GLY A 114 9.58 13.91 13.07
CA GLY A 114 8.97 14.91 13.94
C GLY A 114 7.47 14.68 14.17
N ILE A 115 6.99 13.46 13.99
CA ILE A 115 5.58 13.10 14.19
C ILE A 115 5.35 12.78 15.66
N THR A 116 4.48 13.57 16.32
CA THR A 116 4.15 13.46 17.75
C THR A 116 2.67 13.10 17.99
N ASP A 117 1.81 13.32 17.02
CA ASP A 117 0.36 13.22 17.16
C ASP A 117 -0.16 11.80 16.91
N VAL A 118 0.69 10.92 16.37
CA VAL A 118 0.40 9.50 16.13
C VAL A 118 1.36 8.65 16.95
N HIS A 119 0.81 7.71 17.70
CA HIS A 119 1.60 6.80 18.52
C HIS A 119 1.75 5.44 17.86
N VAL A 120 2.92 4.81 18.01
CA VAL A 120 3.20 3.49 17.45
C VAL A 120 2.23 2.42 17.96
N ASP A 121 1.70 2.58 19.15
CA ASP A 121 0.76 1.66 19.78
C ASP A 121 -0.58 1.59 19.01
N SER A 122 -1.03 2.72 18.44
CA SER A 122 -2.22 2.71 17.55
C SER A 122 -2.03 1.92 16.26
N PHE A 123 -0.78 1.74 15.79
CA PHE A 123 -0.50 0.85 14.64
C PHE A 123 -0.49 -0.62 15.06
N VAL A 124 -0.07 -0.91 16.28
CA VAL A 124 -0.09 -2.26 16.83
C VAL A 124 -1.53 -2.72 17.02
N ASP A 125 -2.35 -1.93 17.72
CA ASP A 125 -3.77 -2.21 17.97
C ASP A 125 -4.59 -2.30 16.65
N TRP A 126 -4.14 -1.62 15.58
CA TRP A 126 -4.78 -1.76 14.27
C TRP A 126 -4.59 -3.15 13.66
N VAL A 127 -3.48 -3.82 13.96
CA VAL A 127 -3.05 -5.08 13.32
C VAL A 127 -3.32 -6.30 14.19
N ASP A 128 -3.24 -6.15 15.53
CA ASP A 128 -3.38 -7.29 16.43
C ASP A 128 -4.83 -7.83 16.47
N PRO A 129 -5.03 -9.09 16.85
CA PRO A 129 -6.33 -9.73 16.70
C PRO A 129 -7.29 -9.50 17.87
N ASP A 130 -6.88 -8.79 18.92
CA ASP A 130 -7.73 -8.55 20.09
C ASP A 130 -8.38 -7.16 20.06
N GLU A 131 -9.11 -6.76 21.09
CA GLU A 131 -9.82 -5.49 21.22
C GLU A 131 -9.33 -4.69 22.44
N GLU A 132 -8.18 -5.07 23.01
CA GLU A 132 -7.62 -4.43 24.20
C GLU A 132 -6.47 -3.49 23.81
N PRO A 133 -6.57 -2.17 24.07
CA PRO A 133 -5.49 -1.27 23.76
C PRO A 133 -4.19 -1.66 24.48
N ILE A 134 -3.09 -1.78 23.75
CA ILE A 134 -1.79 -2.17 24.29
C ILE A 134 -1.27 -1.16 25.36
N SER A 135 -1.72 0.09 25.25
CA SER A 135 -1.38 1.16 26.21
C SER A 135 -2.45 2.27 26.21
N ALA A 136 -2.25 3.29 27.05
CA ALA A 136 -3.08 4.50 27.04
C ALA A 136 -2.99 5.30 25.72
N TYR A 137 -2.04 4.99 24.86
CA TYR A 137 -1.81 5.61 23.55
C TYR A 137 -2.24 4.71 22.38
N GLY A 138 -2.78 3.55 22.69
CA GLY A 138 -3.38 2.64 21.74
C GLY A 138 -4.77 3.11 21.32
N ALA A 139 -5.30 2.52 20.26
CA ALA A 139 -6.61 2.87 19.73
C ALA A 139 -7.33 1.65 19.17
N GLU A 140 -8.48 1.37 19.75
CA GLU A 140 -9.37 0.26 19.43
C GLU A 140 -10.77 0.73 19.03
N ASP A 141 -11.70 -0.17 18.88
CA ASP A 141 -13.10 0.09 18.55
C ASP A 141 -13.71 1.25 19.35
N GLY A 142 -13.33 1.36 20.63
CA GLY A 142 -13.82 2.44 21.49
C GLY A 142 -13.52 3.85 20.97
N GLN A 143 -12.36 4.05 20.32
CA GLN A 143 -11.95 5.32 19.71
C GLN A 143 -12.54 5.46 18.30
N TYR A 144 -12.47 4.41 17.49
CA TYR A 144 -12.88 4.47 16.08
C TYR A 144 -14.40 4.57 15.89
N LEU A 145 -15.19 3.99 16.80
CA LEU A 145 -16.66 4.12 16.78
C LEU A 145 -17.16 5.53 17.13
N MET A 146 -16.32 6.37 17.77
CA MET A 146 -16.66 7.77 18.04
C MET A 146 -16.37 8.71 16.85
N LYS A 147 -15.75 8.22 15.78
CA LYS A 147 -15.44 8.98 14.57
C LYS A 147 -16.70 9.21 13.71
N SER A 148 -16.61 10.12 12.75
CA SER A 148 -17.66 10.37 11.76
C SER A 148 -17.08 10.33 10.33
N PRO A 149 -17.39 9.33 9.52
CA PRO A 149 -18.21 8.15 9.84
C PRO A 149 -17.56 7.23 10.87
N ALA A 150 -18.36 6.51 11.65
CA ALA A 150 -17.88 5.52 12.59
C ALA A 150 -17.36 4.27 11.85
N TYR A 151 -16.25 3.70 12.30
CA TYR A 151 -15.68 2.45 11.81
C TYR A 151 -15.03 1.69 12.97
N ARG A 152 -14.52 0.50 12.72
CA ARG A 152 -13.84 -0.35 13.69
C ARG A 152 -12.36 -0.46 13.39
N ALA A 153 -11.54 -0.82 14.38
CA ALA A 153 -10.18 -1.30 14.16
C ALA A 153 -10.19 -2.47 13.15
N ALA A 154 -9.11 -2.63 12.40
CA ALA A 154 -9.04 -3.71 11.40
C ALA A 154 -8.82 -5.07 12.05
N ASN A 155 -8.07 -5.13 13.15
CA ASN A 155 -7.66 -6.32 13.90
C ASN A 155 -7.14 -7.42 12.95
N GLN A 156 -6.41 -7.00 11.92
CA GLN A 156 -5.83 -7.85 10.89
C GLN A 156 -4.68 -7.13 10.18
N PRO A 157 -3.79 -7.86 9.51
CA PRO A 157 -2.70 -7.26 8.74
C PRO A 157 -3.19 -6.22 7.73
N PHE A 158 -2.44 -5.14 7.56
CA PHE A 158 -2.68 -4.15 6.52
C PHE A 158 -2.71 -4.79 5.14
N THR A 159 -3.72 -4.51 4.35
CA THR A 159 -3.78 -4.87 2.94
C THR A 159 -3.17 -3.78 2.05
N SER A 160 -3.15 -2.54 2.54
CA SER A 160 -2.61 -1.38 1.83
C SER A 160 -2.06 -0.34 2.81
N VAL A 161 -0.97 0.32 2.44
CA VAL A 161 -0.44 1.48 3.17
C VAL A 161 -1.47 2.61 3.29
N SER A 162 -2.46 2.68 2.40
CA SER A 162 -3.52 3.69 2.48
C SER A 162 -4.42 3.57 3.71
N GLU A 163 -4.47 2.40 4.36
CA GLU A 163 -5.21 2.19 5.61
C GLU A 163 -4.66 3.03 6.77
N LEU A 164 -3.40 3.46 6.69
CA LEU A 164 -2.83 4.39 7.66
C LEU A 164 -3.68 5.64 7.90
N ARG A 165 -4.43 6.09 6.89
CA ARG A 165 -5.35 7.22 7.00
C ARG A 165 -6.50 7.00 7.98
N LEU A 166 -6.72 5.75 8.38
CA LEU A 166 -7.76 5.37 9.33
C LEU A 166 -7.25 5.33 10.78
N ILE A 167 -5.94 5.30 10.98
CA ILE A 167 -5.32 5.24 12.32
C ILE A 167 -5.59 6.54 13.09
N GLU A 168 -5.76 6.40 14.41
CA GLU A 168 -5.98 7.52 15.33
C GLU A 168 -4.85 8.55 15.26
N GLY A 169 -5.20 9.83 15.16
CA GLY A 169 -4.24 10.93 15.04
C GLY A 169 -3.64 11.13 13.65
N MET A 170 -3.88 10.22 12.68
CA MET A 170 -3.33 10.34 11.34
C MET A 170 -3.96 11.50 10.58
N THR A 171 -3.14 12.44 10.13
CA THR A 171 -3.53 13.49 9.17
C THR A 171 -2.97 13.18 7.79
N GLU A 172 -3.46 13.88 6.75
CA GLU A 172 -2.92 13.68 5.40
C GLU A 172 -1.44 14.07 5.29
N GLU A 173 -1.02 15.10 6.02
CA GLU A 173 0.39 15.53 6.07
C GLU A 173 1.29 14.45 6.69
N ILE A 174 0.85 13.86 7.81
CA ILE A 174 1.56 12.76 8.47
C ILE A 174 1.61 11.54 7.55
N TYR A 175 0.48 11.19 6.92
CA TYR A 175 0.42 10.09 5.97
C TYR A 175 1.41 10.27 4.82
N GLN A 176 1.47 11.46 4.21
CA GLN A 176 2.38 11.73 3.09
C GLN A 176 3.85 11.68 3.53
N ALA A 177 4.16 12.13 4.75
CA ALA A 177 5.51 12.03 5.31
C ALA A 177 5.92 10.57 5.60
N LEU A 178 5.00 9.73 6.07
CA LEU A 178 5.27 8.36 6.50
C LEU A 178 5.26 7.36 5.32
N ARG A 179 4.37 7.56 4.34
CA ARG A 179 4.14 6.66 3.22
C ARG A 179 5.41 6.18 2.48
N PRO A 180 6.43 7.02 2.21
CA PRO A 180 7.64 6.60 1.51
C PRO A 180 8.50 5.59 2.29
N HIS A 181 8.32 5.48 3.60
CA HIS A 181 9.18 4.74 4.50
C HIS A 181 8.58 3.42 5.01
N VAL A 182 7.31 3.16 4.67
CA VAL A 182 6.59 1.99 5.15
C VAL A 182 6.01 1.17 3.99
N ALA A 183 5.73 -0.10 4.26
CA ALA A 183 5.09 -1.02 3.32
C ALA A 183 4.07 -1.88 4.06
N ALA A 184 3.11 -2.43 3.32
CA ALA A 184 2.16 -3.44 3.76
C ALA A 184 2.39 -4.69 2.89
N LEU A 185 3.29 -5.55 3.33
CA LEU A 185 3.65 -6.80 2.65
C LEU A 185 3.06 -7.99 3.42
N PRO A 186 2.73 -9.09 2.70
CA PRO A 186 2.24 -10.33 3.33
C PRO A 186 3.22 -10.90 4.33
#